data_1cfe9125c08308f07e1a4eddc24bd093
#
_entry.id   1cfe9125c08308f07e1a4eddc24bd093
#
_cell.length_a   1.000
_cell.length_b   1.000
_cell.length_c   1.000
_cell.angle_alpha   90.00
_cell.angle_beta   90.00
_cell.angle_gamma   90.00
#
_symmetry.space_group_name_H-M   'P 1'
#
loop_
_entity.id
_entity.type
_entity.pdbx_description
1 polymer ?
#
loop_
_entity_poly.entity_id
_entity_poly.type
_entity_poly.pdbx_seq_one_letter_code
_entity_poly.pdbx_strand_id
1 'polypeptide(L)'
;MTEKEKIGHLIRFGLALKKIHFSEISKWADKQIEKGKDDKLYFDLSFAKSTNEVIEFLTKEIEWNFKSSEIRSLLLGYYNEYLKSDNSRWKEIEKELIDLFNYFEYENGNERAEDFIYFLIDDYQLRNDGFGGSLKMPHFLTEKLSEYNYRELQELLNRNEINGFEIITTRQHRV
;
A
#
# COMPACT_ATOMS: atom_id res chain seq x y z
N MET A 1 0.77 11.28 -12.61
CA MET A 1 -0.47 10.88 -11.89
C MET A 1 -0.98 12.05 -11.08
N THR A 2 -2.28 12.31 -11.07
CA THR A 2 -2.90 13.34 -10.24
C THR A 2 -2.93 12.93 -8.77
N GLU A 3 -3.09 13.90 -7.87
CA GLU A 3 -3.22 13.59 -6.43
C GLU A 3 -4.48 12.74 -6.13
N LYS A 4 -5.59 12.99 -6.84
CA LYS A 4 -6.82 12.18 -6.73
C LYS A 4 -6.57 10.71 -7.10
N GLU A 5 -5.84 10.46 -8.18
CA GLU A 5 -5.47 9.11 -8.59
C GLU A 5 -4.58 8.42 -7.55
N LYS A 6 -3.55 9.11 -7.05
CA LYS A 6 -2.68 8.58 -5.99
C LYS A 6 -3.48 8.17 -4.75
N ILE A 7 -4.38 9.04 -4.30
CA ILE A 7 -5.25 8.79 -3.14
C ILE A 7 -6.13 7.57 -3.39
N GLY A 8 -6.77 7.47 -4.55
CA GLY A 8 -7.63 6.34 -4.89
C GLY A 8 -6.88 5.02 -4.89
N HIS A 9 -5.68 4.98 -5.45
CA HIS A 9 -4.81 3.81 -5.39
C HIS A 9 -4.44 3.44 -3.95
N LEU A 10 -4.04 4.41 -3.12
CA LEU A 10 -3.69 4.16 -1.73
C LEU A 10 -4.88 3.62 -0.92
N ILE A 11 -6.08 4.17 -1.12
CA ILE A 11 -7.29 3.65 -0.49
C ILE A 11 -7.52 2.19 -0.90
N ARG A 12 -7.43 1.88 -2.18
CA ARG A 12 -7.61 0.52 -2.69
C ARG A 12 -6.59 -0.45 -2.08
N PHE A 13 -5.32 -0.06 -2.02
CA PHE A 13 -4.29 -0.88 -1.36
C PHE A 13 -4.52 -1.02 0.14
N GLY A 14 -4.87 0.07 0.81
CA GLY A 14 -5.20 0.03 2.22
C GLY A 14 -6.33 -0.94 2.53
N LEU A 15 -7.35 -1.01 1.67
CA LEU A 15 -8.44 -2.00 1.78
C LEU A 15 -7.94 -3.43 1.50
N ALA A 16 -7.17 -3.64 0.42
CA ALA A 16 -6.65 -4.95 0.06
C ALA A 16 -5.74 -5.54 1.14
N LEU A 17 -4.88 -4.71 1.72
CA LEU A 17 -3.97 -5.07 2.82
C LEU A 17 -4.64 -5.03 4.21
N LYS A 18 -5.95 -4.72 4.28
CA LYS A 18 -6.70 -4.56 5.55
C LYS A 18 -6.09 -3.52 6.51
N LYS A 19 -5.37 -2.53 5.96
CA LYS A 19 -4.84 -1.38 6.71
C LYS A 19 -5.90 -0.31 6.94
N ILE A 20 -6.90 -0.24 6.07
CA ILE A 20 -8.02 0.70 6.14
C ILE A 20 -9.33 -0.10 6.05
N HIS A 21 -10.32 0.29 6.85
CA HIS A 21 -11.68 -0.27 6.75
C HIS A 21 -12.58 0.67 5.94
N PHE A 22 -13.56 0.14 5.20
CA PHE A 22 -14.44 0.97 4.35
C PHE A 22 -15.15 2.09 5.13
N SER A 23 -15.55 1.85 6.39
CA SER A 23 -16.19 2.87 7.23
C SER A 23 -15.28 4.03 7.62
N GLU A 24 -13.95 3.84 7.58
CA GLU A 24 -12.98 4.92 7.80
C GLU A 24 -12.89 5.78 6.57
N ILE A 25 -13.00 5.17 5.37
CA ILE A 25 -13.03 5.88 4.09
C ILE A 25 -14.29 6.72 3.95
N SER A 26 -15.46 6.18 4.32
CA SER A 26 -16.70 6.96 4.31
C SER A 26 -16.60 8.19 5.23
N LYS A 27 -16.12 8.02 6.46
CA LYS A 27 -15.89 9.13 7.39
C LYS A 27 -14.84 10.14 6.88
N TRP A 28 -13.80 9.65 6.22
CA TRP A 28 -12.81 10.51 5.59
C TRP A 28 -13.41 11.33 4.45
N ALA A 29 -14.23 10.69 3.61
CA ALA A 29 -14.92 11.36 2.51
C ALA A 29 -15.88 12.46 3.02
N ASP A 30 -16.64 12.19 4.09
CA ASP A 30 -17.48 13.20 4.76
C ASP A 30 -16.65 14.43 5.17
N LYS A 31 -15.50 14.22 5.80
CA LYS A 31 -14.60 15.31 6.18
C LYS A 31 -14.07 16.10 4.99
N GLN A 32 -13.81 15.45 3.85
CA GLN A 32 -13.37 16.14 2.64
C GLN A 32 -14.49 17.03 2.07
N ILE A 33 -15.75 16.56 2.12
CA ILE A 33 -16.95 17.34 1.73
C ILE A 33 -17.13 18.53 2.68
N GLU A 34 -17.02 18.34 3.98
CA GLU A 34 -17.09 19.43 4.99
C GLU A 34 -16.04 20.53 4.76
N LYS A 35 -14.88 20.16 4.19
CA LYS A 35 -13.82 21.09 3.77
C LYS A 35 -14.08 21.79 2.43
N GLY A 36 -15.23 21.55 1.83
CA GLY A 36 -15.64 22.16 0.57
C GLY A 36 -15.14 21.46 -0.69
N LYS A 37 -14.66 20.21 -0.59
CA LYS A 37 -14.36 19.41 -1.78
C LYS A 37 -15.68 18.90 -2.38
N ASP A 38 -15.99 19.31 -3.60
CA ASP A 38 -17.23 19.03 -4.31
C ASP A 38 -17.10 17.95 -5.41
N ASP A 39 -15.98 17.21 -5.41
CA ASP A 39 -15.77 16.11 -6.35
C ASP A 39 -16.74 14.96 -6.06
N LYS A 40 -17.40 14.46 -7.10
CA LYS A 40 -18.35 13.35 -7.05
C LYS A 40 -17.81 12.12 -6.32
N LEU A 41 -16.50 11.85 -6.44
CA LEU A 41 -15.87 10.72 -5.75
C LEU A 41 -16.07 10.79 -4.23
N TYR A 42 -15.93 11.96 -3.61
CA TYR A 42 -16.13 12.09 -2.16
C TYR A 42 -17.57 11.81 -1.76
N PHE A 43 -18.55 12.27 -2.56
CA PHE A 43 -19.96 11.96 -2.29
C PHE A 43 -20.25 10.47 -2.42
N ASP A 44 -19.79 9.81 -3.48
CA ASP A 44 -19.97 8.38 -3.66
C ASP A 44 -19.32 7.58 -2.52
N LEU A 45 -18.09 7.92 -2.13
CA LEU A 45 -17.38 7.25 -1.04
C LEU A 45 -18.03 7.47 0.32
N SER A 46 -18.64 8.62 0.58
CA SER A 46 -19.32 8.91 1.86
C SER A 46 -20.53 8.00 2.07
N PHE A 47 -21.20 7.58 1.00
CA PHE A 47 -22.35 6.68 1.03
C PHE A 47 -22.00 5.20 0.94
N ALA A 48 -20.72 4.84 0.77
CA ALA A 48 -20.30 3.45 0.64
C ALA A 48 -20.59 2.64 1.91
N LYS A 49 -21.25 1.49 1.74
CA LYS A 49 -21.65 0.58 2.83
C LYS A 49 -20.80 -0.68 2.90
N SER A 50 -19.88 -0.85 1.97
CA SER A 50 -19.02 -2.04 1.89
C SER A 50 -17.71 -1.72 1.16
N THR A 51 -16.72 -2.57 1.36
CA THR A 51 -15.45 -2.53 0.61
C THR A 51 -15.67 -2.61 -0.90
N ASN A 52 -16.62 -3.45 -1.34
CA ASN A 52 -16.91 -3.61 -2.77
C ASN A 52 -17.48 -2.33 -3.39
N GLU A 53 -18.35 -1.62 -2.67
CA GLU A 53 -18.88 -0.32 -3.14
C GLU A 53 -17.77 0.73 -3.23
N VAL A 54 -16.87 0.79 -2.24
CA VAL A 54 -15.70 1.69 -2.32
C VAL A 54 -14.88 1.40 -3.56
N ILE A 55 -14.56 0.13 -3.82
CA ILE A 55 -13.79 -0.28 -5.00
C ILE A 55 -14.52 0.07 -6.30
N GLU A 56 -15.84 -0.15 -6.35
CA GLU A 56 -16.68 0.18 -7.50
C GLU A 56 -16.66 1.70 -7.78
N PHE A 57 -16.83 2.54 -6.77
CA PHE A 57 -16.78 4.00 -6.91
C PHE A 57 -15.41 4.49 -7.36
N LEU A 58 -14.35 3.96 -6.74
CA LEU A 58 -12.99 4.27 -7.17
C LEU A 58 -12.75 3.86 -8.63
N THR A 59 -13.23 2.70 -9.05
CA THR A 59 -13.05 2.20 -10.42
C THR A 59 -13.79 3.04 -11.46
N LYS A 60 -14.90 3.67 -11.11
CA LYS A 60 -15.64 4.56 -12.01
C LYS A 60 -14.97 5.93 -12.19
N GLU A 61 -14.31 6.42 -11.15
CA GLU A 61 -13.82 7.80 -11.10
C GLU A 61 -12.31 7.93 -11.31
N ILE A 62 -11.57 6.82 -11.23
CA ILE A 62 -10.12 6.78 -11.35
C ILE A 62 -9.74 5.84 -12.48
N GLU A 63 -9.00 6.36 -13.44
CA GLU A 63 -8.43 5.54 -14.48
C GLU A 63 -7.33 4.65 -13.89
N TRP A 64 -7.55 3.34 -13.89
CA TRP A 64 -6.62 2.34 -13.37
C TRP A 64 -5.46 2.11 -14.34
N ASN A 65 -4.83 3.18 -14.79
CA ASN A 65 -3.64 3.07 -15.60
C ASN A 65 -2.43 2.89 -14.69
N PHE A 66 -2.13 1.66 -14.36
CA PHE A 66 -1.01 1.25 -13.49
C PHE A 66 0.39 1.52 -14.05
N LYS A 67 0.55 2.39 -15.00
CA LYS A 67 1.87 2.88 -15.41
C LYS A 67 2.63 3.60 -14.29
N SER A 68 2.28 3.36 -13.04
CA SER A 68 2.85 4.14 -11.99
C SER A 68 3.86 3.34 -11.17
N SER A 69 5.07 3.29 -11.70
CA SER A 69 6.29 3.20 -10.88
C SER A 69 6.19 4.10 -9.63
N GLU A 70 5.44 5.19 -9.72
CA GLU A 70 5.22 6.17 -8.67
C GLU A 70 4.47 5.60 -7.46
N ILE A 71 3.31 4.93 -7.64
CA ILE A 71 2.58 4.31 -6.52
C ILE A 71 3.36 3.15 -5.92
N ARG A 72 4.01 2.34 -6.76
CA ARG A 72 4.88 1.27 -6.27
C ARG A 72 6.00 1.83 -5.41
N SER A 73 6.68 2.89 -5.88
CA SER A 73 7.73 3.55 -5.11
C SER A 73 7.24 4.08 -3.77
N LEU A 74 6.03 4.66 -3.71
CA LEU A 74 5.42 5.12 -2.46
C LEU A 74 5.18 3.97 -1.48
N LEU A 75 4.64 2.85 -1.97
CA LEU A 75 4.39 1.66 -1.15
C LEU A 75 5.67 0.96 -0.72
N LEU A 76 6.68 0.86 -1.58
CA LEU A 76 7.98 0.33 -1.21
C LEU A 76 8.67 1.22 -0.18
N GLY A 77 8.50 2.54 -0.27
CA GLY A 77 8.94 3.48 0.76
C GLY A 77 8.27 3.25 2.11
N TYR A 78 6.97 2.93 2.12
CA TYR A 78 6.25 2.53 3.33
C TYR A 78 6.87 1.28 3.96
N TYR A 79 7.11 0.23 3.17
CA TYR A 79 7.72 -1.00 3.69
C TYR A 79 9.17 -0.82 4.14
N ASN A 80 9.94 0.06 3.48
CA ASN A 80 11.26 0.44 3.95
C ASN A 80 11.23 1.01 5.36
N GLU A 81 10.35 1.98 5.61
CA GLU A 81 10.23 2.60 6.93
C GLU A 81 9.67 1.64 7.97
N TYR A 82 8.71 0.79 7.57
CA TYR A 82 8.15 -0.23 8.42
C TYR A 82 9.21 -1.23 8.89
N LEU A 83 10.08 -1.69 7.98
CA LEU A 83 11.18 -2.58 8.29
C LEU A 83 12.25 -1.91 9.18
N LYS A 84 12.52 -0.62 8.98
CA LYS A 84 13.43 0.16 9.84
C LYS A 84 12.88 0.31 11.26
N SER A 85 11.57 0.45 11.41
CA SER A 85 10.93 0.61 12.71
C SER A 85 10.99 -0.69 13.53
N ASP A 86 10.82 -1.83 12.88
CA ASP A 86 10.88 -3.16 13.49
C ASP A 86 11.27 -4.23 12.44
N ASN A 87 12.54 -4.58 12.41
CA ASN A 87 13.06 -5.55 11.46
C ASN A 87 12.63 -7.01 11.73
N SER A 88 12.05 -7.30 12.90
CA SER A 88 11.51 -8.63 13.21
C SER A 88 10.27 -8.95 12.37
N ARG A 89 9.61 -7.93 11.82
CA ARG A 89 8.39 -8.05 11.00
C ARG A 89 8.64 -8.37 9.52
N TRP A 90 9.88 -8.70 9.17
CA TRP A 90 10.24 -8.98 7.77
C TRP A 90 9.36 -10.06 7.10
N LYS A 91 8.88 -11.06 7.86
CA LYS A 91 7.99 -12.10 7.32
C LYS A 91 6.60 -11.56 6.94
N GLU A 92 6.09 -10.63 7.72
CA GLU A 92 4.84 -9.94 7.41
C GLU A 92 5.01 -9.07 6.16
N ILE A 93 6.09 -8.28 6.13
CA ILE A 93 6.41 -7.42 4.98
C ILE A 93 6.62 -8.26 3.71
N GLU A 94 7.35 -9.36 3.79
CA GLU A 94 7.54 -10.28 2.67
C GLU A 94 6.21 -10.75 2.10
N LYS A 95 5.32 -11.23 2.96
CA LYS A 95 3.98 -11.70 2.54
C LYS A 95 3.15 -10.58 1.92
N GLU A 96 3.10 -9.41 2.55
CA GLU A 96 2.36 -8.26 2.02
C GLU A 96 2.93 -7.79 0.68
N LEU A 97 4.25 -7.82 0.49
CA LEU A 97 4.89 -7.51 -0.78
C LEU A 97 4.49 -8.51 -1.88
N ILE A 98 4.50 -9.80 -1.58
CA ILE A 98 4.08 -10.85 -2.52
C ILE A 98 2.60 -10.70 -2.87
N ASP A 99 1.73 -10.49 -1.87
CA ASP A 99 0.30 -10.28 -2.09
C ASP A 99 0.04 -9.03 -2.96
N LEU A 100 0.74 -7.94 -2.67
CA LEU A 100 0.68 -6.70 -3.42
C LEU A 100 1.08 -6.90 -4.89
N PHE A 101 2.16 -7.67 -5.13
CA PHE A 101 2.66 -7.93 -6.47
C PHE A 101 1.75 -8.84 -7.27
N ASN A 102 1.25 -9.91 -6.69
CA ASN A 102 0.26 -10.76 -7.33
C ASN A 102 -0.97 -9.95 -7.76
N TYR A 103 -1.36 -8.98 -6.93
CA TYR A 103 -2.44 -8.06 -7.25
C TYR A 103 -2.09 -7.14 -8.43
N PHE A 104 -0.89 -6.57 -8.46
CA PHE A 104 -0.44 -5.69 -9.54
C PHE A 104 -0.31 -6.42 -10.88
N GLU A 105 0.29 -7.60 -10.90
CA GLU A 105 0.49 -8.37 -12.14
C GLU A 105 -0.83 -8.89 -12.70
N TYR A 106 -1.73 -9.36 -11.85
CA TYR A 106 -3.00 -9.91 -12.27
C TYR A 106 -3.91 -8.87 -12.94
N GLU A 107 -3.91 -7.64 -12.44
CA GLU A 107 -4.78 -6.59 -12.99
C GLU A 107 -4.18 -5.86 -14.21
N ASN A 108 -2.89 -5.91 -14.42
CA ASN A 108 -2.23 -5.03 -15.39
C ASN A 108 -1.44 -5.71 -16.50
N GLY A 109 -1.28 -7.02 -16.48
CA GLY A 109 -0.83 -7.87 -17.58
C GLY A 109 0.49 -7.56 -18.30
N ASN A 110 1.12 -6.40 -18.08
CA ASN A 110 2.26 -5.94 -18.87
C ASN A 110 3.32 -5.11 -18.13
N GLU A 111 3.18 -4.81 -16.86
CA GLU A 111 4.23 -4.11 -16.12
C GLU A 111 5.02 -5.07 -15.24
N ARG A 112 6.32 -5.14 -15.51
CA ARG A 112 7.23 -5.91 -14.67
C ARG A 112 7.29 -5.29 -13.28
N ALA A 113 7.11 -6.13 -12.28
CA ALA A 113 7.52 -5.83 -10.93
C ALA A 113 9.03 -5.52 -10.89
N GLU A 114 9.48 -4.88 -9.83
CA GLU A 114 10.91 -4.76 -9.56
C GLU A 114 11.53 -6.16 -9.48
N ASP A 115 12.65 -6.37 -10.17
CA ASP A 115 13.30 -7.68 -10.29
C ASP A 115 13.51 -8.38 -8.95
N PHE A 116 13.78 -7.63 -7.88
CA PHE A 116 13.99 -8.21 -6.56
C PHE A 116 12.76 -8.93 -5.98
N ILE A 117 11.57 -8.57 -6.42
CA ILE A 117 10.34 -9.20 -5.93
C ILE A 117 10.11 -10.57 -6.57
N TYR A 118 10.49 -10.75 -7.82
CA TYR A 118 10.51 -12.09 -8.41
C TYR A 118 11.44 -13.01 -7.63
N PHE A 119 12.64 -12.54 -7.26
CA PHE A 119 13.54 -13.31 -6.39
C PHE A 119 12.92 -13.59 -5.02
N LEU A 120 12.17 -12.63 -4.47
CA LEU A 120 11.47 -12.81 -3.20
C LEU A 120 10.39 -13.89 -3.31
N ILE A 121 9.61 -13.88 -4.38
CA ILE A 121 8.54 -14.86 -4.65
C ILE A 121 9.15 -16.26 -4.80
N ASP A 122 10.20 -16.40 -5.61
CA ASP A 122 10.88 -17.67 -5.84
C ASP A 122 11.45 -18.24 -4.54
N ASP A 123 12.13 -17.40 -3.75
CA ASP A 123 12.70 -17.81 -2.46
C ASP A 123 11.62 -18.21 -1.44
N TYR A 124 10.50 -17.47 -1.42
CA TYR A 124 9.35 -17.80 -0.58
C TYR A 124 8.74 -19.15 -0.95
N GLN A 125 8.57 -19.44 -2.24
CA GLN A 125 8.08 -20.72 -2.72
C GLN A 125 9.02 -21.86 -2.36
N LEU A 126 10.33 -21.72 -2.61
CA LEU A 126 11.34 -22.73 -2.25
C LEU A 126 11.31 -23.06 -0.74
N ARG A 127 11.16 -22.04 0.11
CA ARG A 127 11.05 -22.27 1.57
C ARG A 127 9.76 -23.01 1.95
N ASN A 128 8.65 -22.70 1.31
CA ASN A 128 7.38 -23.37 1.57
C ASN A 128 7.39 -24.83 1.09
N ASP A 129 8.11 -25.13 0.00
CA ASP A 129 8.27 -26.47 -0.54
C ASP A 129 9.34 -27.31 0.21
N GLY A 130 9.98 -26.72 1.23
CA GLY A 130 10.95 -27.42 2.07
C GLY A 130 12.36 -27.49 1.52
N PHE A 131 12.67 -26.80 0.39
CA PHE A 131 14.01 -26.79 -0.20
C PHE A 131 14.98 -25.82 0.47
N GLY A 132 14.51 -24.98 1.41
CA GLY A 132 15.28 -23.91 2.00
C GLY A 132 15.45 -22.71 1.06
N GLY A 133 15.43 -21.49 1.61
CA GLY A 133 15.63 -20.28 0.83
C GLY A 133 17.11 -19.94 0.67
N SER A 134 17.43 -19.19 -0.37
CA SER A 134 18.78 -18.68 -0.66
C SER A 134 19.00 -17.27 -0.12
N LEU A 135 17.92 -16.50 0.10
CA LEU A 135 17.99 -15.11 0.51
C LEU A 135 18.25 -14.98 2.04
N LYS A 136 19.17 -14.08 2.39
CA LYS A 136 19.49 -13.78 3.80
C LYS A 136 18.51 -12.73 4.35
N MET A 137 17.37 -13.16 4.85
CA MET A 137 16.38 -12.29 5.49
C MET A 137 16.76 -11.91 6.93
N PRO A 138 16.45 -10.69 7.41
CA PRO A 138 15.83 -9.56 6.72
C PRO A 138 16.79 -8.69 5.90
N HIS A 139 18.08 -9.03 5.86
CA HIS A 139 19.13 -8.20 5.20
C HIS A 139 18.79 -7.90 3.73
N PHE A 140 18.34 -8.91 2.99
CA PHE A 140 17.94 -8.74 1.59
C PHE A 140 16.85 -7.67 1.43
N LEU A 141 15.77 -7.72 2.23
CA LEU A 141 14.71 -6.72 2.18
C LEU A 141 15.23 -5.33 2.57
N THR A 142 16.06 -5.25 3.61
CA THR A 142 16.66 -3.97 4.05
C THR A 142 17.46 -3.32 2.93
N GLU A 143 18.29 -4.11 2.22
CA GLU A 143 19.08 -3.63 1.08
C GLU A 143 18.17 -3.13 -0.04
N LYS A 144 17.23 -3.95 -0.50
CA LYS A 144 16.37 -3.65 -1.66
C LYS A 144 15.38 -2.52 -1.40
N LEU A 145 14.83 -2.44 -0.21
CA LEU A 145 13.89 -1.36 0.15
C LEU A 145 14.61 -0.04 0.47
N SER A 146 15.90 -0.03 0.75
CA SER A 146 16.65 1.18 1.14
C SER A 146 16.64 2.31 0.10
N GLU A 147 16.39 1.97 -1.17
CA GLU A 147 16.31 2.93 -2.28
C GLU A 147 15.01 3.74 -2.27
N TYR A 148 13.98 3.31 -1.55
CA TYR A 148 12.65 3.91 -1.55
C TYR A 148 12.43 4.78 -0.32
N ASN A 149 11.82 5.96 -0.53
CA ASN A 149 11.63 6.95 0.51
C ASN A 149 10.16 7.05 0.94
N TYR A 150 9.92 6.97 2.24
CA TYR A 150 8.58 7.10 2.82
C TYR A 150 8.05 8.55 2.86
N ARG A 151 8.93 9.53 2.78
CA ARG A 151 8.57 10.94 3.01
C ARG A 151 7.45 11.44 2.09
N GLU A 152 7.51 11.09 0.81
CA GLU A 152 6.49 11.54 -0.16
C GLU A 152 5.12 10.95 0.16
N LEU A 153 5.06 9.66 0.52
CA LEU A 153 3.82 9.03 0.97
C LEU A 153 3.30 9.71 2.24
N GLN A 154 4.16 9.95 3.21
CA GLN A 154 3.78 10.60 4.47
C GLN A 154 3.21 12.01 4.22
N GLU A 155 3.83 12.80 3.37
CA GLU A 155 3.34 14.13 3.00
C GLU A 155 1.96 14.06 2.32
N LEU A 156 1.74 13.08 1.43
CA LEU A 156 0.47 12.85 0.75
C LEU A 156 -0.64 12.44 1.74
N LEU A 157 -0.36 11.47 2.62
CA LEU A 157 -1.30 10.99 3.64
C LEU A 157 -1.68 12.10 4.62
N ASN A 158 -0.70 12.86 5.12
CA ASN A 158 -0.92 13.96 6.07
C ASN A 158 -1.76 15.08 5.44
N ARG A 159 -1.44 15.49 4.20
CA ARG A 159 -2.18 16.55 3.50
C ARG A 159 -3.64 16.19 3.29
N ASN A 160 -3.92 14.92 3.06
CA ASN A 160 -5.26 14.42 2.80
C ASN A 160 -5.92 13.77 4.02
N GLU A 161 -5.24 13.72 5.16
CA GLU A 161 -5.75 13.13 6.41
C GLU A 161 -6.21 11.68 6.25
N ILE A 162 -5.47 10.91 5.45
CA ILE A 162 -5.73 9.48 5.26
C ILE A 162 -4.94 8.71 6.33
N ASN A 163 -5.66 7.96 7.16
CA ASN A 163 -5.09 7.06 8.17
C ASN A 163 -4.94 5.64 7.58
N GLY A 164 -4.23 4.76 8.29
CA GLY A 164 -4.10 3.34 7.94
C GLY A 164 -2.73 2.92 7.40
N PHE A 165 -1.87 3.88 7.03
CA PHE A 165 -0.46 3.65 6.71
C PHE A 165 0.48 4.18 7.80
N GLU A 166 0.00 4.20 9.03
CA GLU A 166 0.79 4.65 10.17
C GLU A 166 1.79 3.57 10.57
N ILE A 167 3.03 3.99 10.73
CA ILE A 167 4.09 3.12 11.23
C ILE A 167 4.07 3.21 12.74
N ILE A 168 3.53 2.17 13.39
CA ILE A 168 3.52 2.07 14.84
C ILE A 168 4.96 1.80 15.30
N THR A 169 5.66 2.86 15.63
CA THR A 169 6.97 2.74 16.26
C THR A 169 6.78 2.24 17.69
N THR A 170 7.26 1.05 18.00
CA THR A 170 7.22 0.40 19.33
C THR A 170 7.97 1.19 20.43
N ARG A 171 8.42 2.41 20.16
CA ARG A 171 9.13 3.26 21.12
C ARG A 171 8.26 3.93 22.19
N GLN A 172 6.92 3.81 22.12
CA GLN A 172 6.03 4.50 23.09
C GLN A 172 5.60 3.63 24.28
N HIS A 173 6.06 2.38 24.42
CA HIS A 173 5.69 1.53 25.57
C HIS A 173 6.88 1.08 26.42
N ARG A 174 7.85 1.97 26.65
CA ARG A 174 8.81 1.83 27.74
C ARG A 174 8.84 3.13 28.55
N VAL A 175 7.83 3.30 29.38
CA VAL A 175 7.87 4.11 30.60
C VAL A 175 7.34 3.23 31.71
#